data_dc2ffedf45c80fbc6637f03c9bc60b3d
#
_entry.id   dc2ffedf45c80fbc6637f03c9bc60b3d
#
_cell.length_a   1.000
_cell.length_b   1.000
_cell.length_c   1.000
_cell.angle_alpha   90.00
_cell.angle_beta   90.00
_cell.angle_gamma   90.00
#
_symmetry.space_group_name_H-M   'P 1'
#
loop_
_entity.id
_entity.type
_entity.pdbx_description
1 polymer ?
#
loop_
_entity_poly.entity_id
_entity_poly.type
_entity_poly.pdbx_seq_one_letter_code
_entity_poly.pdbx_strand_id
1 'polypeptide(L)'
;MGNNSIGSQKIEKIRRDKSLVDLAYDRIRNEVITGHIQQGKRLNQLQLAEDLGVSQRTVREALARLVSEGLVTHEPHKGVRVVSLPLHELEEIYELRALLEGLAVELAVNHVTSRDIARMRRLIPVTVPSGRASSIGSVRQANHDFHWVAIEASGNKHLIRLLKQLWEMVLISALPKAEDRQQDSQAHKELVEALEARNGKKARKLVERHVLQTLDLHRK
;
A
#
# COMPACT_ATOMS: atom_id res chain seq x y z
N MET A 1 -0.27 53.36 28.85
CA MET A 1 0.54 52.50 27.96
C MET A 1 0.61 51.14 28.62
N GLY A 2 -0.30 50.25 28.29
CA GLY A 2 -0.39 48.89 28.85
C GLY A 2 0.15 47.90 27.83
N ASN A 3 1.28 47.29 28.17
CA ASN A 3 1.96 46.30 27.37
C ASN A 3 1.29 44.94 27.64
N ASN A 4 0.44 44.48 26.74
CA ASN A 4 -0.24 43.17 26.83
C ASN A 4 0.68 42.12 26.19
N SER A 5 1.64 41.58 26.95
CA SER A 5 2.44 40.44 26.55
C SER A 5 1.59 39.16 26.66
N ILE A 6 1.14 38.67 25.53
CA ILE A 6 0.51 37.34 25.44
C ILE A 6 1.58 36.32 25.84
N GLY A 7 1.41 35.72 27.03
CA GLY A 7 2.28 34.68 27.55
C GLY A 7 2.29 33.48 26.62
N SER A 8 3.48 33.15 26.14
CA SER A 8 3.75 31.94 25.38
C SER A 8 3.49 30.72 26.29
N GLN A 9 2.26 30.18 26.28
CA GLN A 9 1.99 28.89 26.87
C GLN A 9 2.72 27.82 26.06
N LYS A 10 3.73 27.23 26.67
CA LYS A 10 4.46 26.08 26.13
C LYS A 10 3.48 24.90 26.07
N ILE A 11 2.99 24.56 24.85
CA ILE A 11 2.20 23.38 24.65
C ILE A 11 3.11 22.18 24.90
N GLU A 12 2.82 21.39 25.95
CA GLU A 12 3.56 20.17 26.24
C GLU A 12 3.40 19.13 25.12
N LYS A 13 4.51 18.46 24.76
CA LYS A 13 4.49 17.36 23.78
C LYS A 13 3.62 16.22 24.29
N ILE A 14 2.52 15.94 23.57
CA ILE A 14 1.75 14.70 23.76
C ILE A 14 2.67 13.53 23.44
N ARG A 15 2.98 12.68 24.42
CA ARG A 15 3.60 11.37 24.18
C ARG A 15 2.55 10.50 23.48
N ARG A 16 2.83 10.10 22.25
CA ARG A 16 1.95 9.24 21.47
C ARG A 16 2.40 7.78 21.61
N ASP A 17 1.86 7.09 22.59
CA ASP A 17 1.58 5.69 22.40
C ASP A 17 0.40 5.59 21.42
N LYS A 18 0.37 4.54 20.55
CA LYS A 18 -0.71 4.37 19.56
C LYS A 18 -2.07 4.46 20.27
N SER A 19 -2.96 5.33 19.79
CA SER A 19 -4.31 5.42 20.32
C SER A 19 -5.11 4.13 20.02
N LEU A 20 -6.20 3.87 20.75
CA LEU A 20 -7.11 2.76 20.44
C LEU A 20 -7.69 2.88 19.02
N VAL A 21 -7.85 4.10 18.51
CA VAL A 21 -8.28 4.34 17.13
C VAL A 21 -7.20 3.87 16.14
N ASP A 22 -5.91 4.16 16.40
CA ASP A 22 -4.81 3.71 15.56
C ASP A 22 -4.69 2.18 15.56
N LEU A 23 -4.84 1.55 16.72
CA LEU A 23 -4.80 0.09 16.84
C LEU A 23 -5.98 -0.58 16.12
N ALA A 24 -7.18 -0.06 16.28
CA ALA A 24 -8.38 -0.55 15.59
C ALA A 24 -8.24 -0.36 14.06
N TYR A 25 -7.75 0.81 13.62
CA TYR A 25 -7.48 1.09 12.22
C TYR A 25 -6.46 0.09 11.64
N ASP A 26 -5.30 -0.08 12.30
CA ASP A 26 -4.25 -1.00 11.83
C ASP A 26 -4.78 -2.44 11.72
N ARG A 27 -5.59 -2.87 12.70
CA ARG A 27 -6.15 -4.23 12.71
C ARG A 27 -7.17 -4.43 11.59
N ILE A 28 -8.17 -3.55 11.46
CA ILE A 28 -9.19 -3.65 10.41
C ILE A 28 -8.54 -3.56 9.03
N ARG A 29 -7.61 -2.61 8.85
CA ARG A 29 -6.85 -2.47 7.61
C ARG A 29 -6.13 -3.76 7.22
N ASN A 30 -5.45 -4.38 8.18
CA ASN A 30 -4.76 -5.65 7.95
C ASN A 30 -5.71 -6.76 7.52
N GLU A 31 -6.88 -6.92 8.16
CA GLU A 31 -7.88 -7.94 7.81
C GLU A 31 -8.45 -7.72 6.38
N VAL A 32 -8.60 -6.46 5.97
CA VAL A 32 -9.03 -6.09 4.61
C VAL A 32 -7.94 -6.40 3.58
N ILE A 33 -6.70 -5.96 3.83
CA ILE A 33 -5.59 -6.12 2.89
C ILE A 33 -5.19 -7.59 2.73
N THR A 34 -5.24 -8.38 3.81
CA THR A 34 -4.93 -9.81 3.75
C THR A 34 -6.05 -10.64 3.12
N GLY A 35 -7.22 -10.03 2.87
CA GLY A 35 -8.38 -10.70 2.26
C GLY A 35 -9.18 -11.56 3.25
N HIS A 36 -8.88 -11.53 4.55
CA HIS A 36 -9.72 -12.17 5.56
C HIS A 36 -11.12 -11.54 5.58
N ILE A 37 -11.19 -10.21 5.38
CA ILE A 37 -12.45 -9.53 5.06
C ILE A 37 -12.48 -9.30 3.56
N GLN A 38 -13.37 -10.01 2.88
CA GLN A 38 -13.49 -10.00 1.44
C GLN A 38 -14.03 -8.67 0.89
N GLN A 39 -13.70 -8.38 -0.38
CA GLN A 39 -14.27 -7.27 -1.14
C GLN A 39 -15.81 -7.30 -1.13
N GLY A 40 -16.45 -6.14 -1.10
CA GLY A 40 -17.89 -5.99 -1.02
C GLY A 40 -18.51 -6.39 0.33
N LYS A 41 -17.74 -6.99 1.24
CA LYS A 41 -18.23 -7.40 2.56
C LYS A 41 -18.66 -6.19 3.38
N ARG A 42 -19.87 -6.25 3.94
CA ARG A 42 -20.37 -5.25 4.90
C ARG A 42 -19.61 -5.36 6.23
N LEU A 43 -19.17 -4.23 6.78
CA LEU A 43 -18.51 -4.13 8.06
C LEU A 43 -19.54 -3.75 9.14
N ASN A 44 -19.82 -4.69 10.04
CA ASN A 44 -20.69 -4.44 11.17
C ASN A 44 -19.89 -3.74 12.28
N GLN A 45 -20.20 -2.46 12.53
CA GLN A 45 -19.47 -1.66 13.51
C GLN A 45 -19.64 -2.18 14.96
N LEU A 46 -20.82 -2.75 15.31
CA LEU A 46 -21.06 -3.32 16.62
C LEU A 46 -20.19 -4.57 16.82
N GLN A 47 -20.24 -5.49 15.85
CA GLN A 47 -19.45 -6.73 15.91
C GLN A 47 -17.94 -6.43 15.94
N LEU A 48 -17.46 -5.50 15.11
CA LEU A 48 -16.06 -5.09 15.14
C LEU A 48 -15.64 -4.48 16.48
N ALA A 49 -16.53 -3.74 17.13
CA ALA A 49 -16.26 -3.19 18.47
C ALA A 49 -16.13 -4.30 19.52
N GLU A 50 -17.01 -5.29 19.48
CA GLU A 50 -16.95 -6.48 20.33
C GLU A 50 -15.69 -7.30 20.09
N ASP A 51 -15.39 -7.63 18.82
CA ASP A 51 -14.23 -8.44 18.40
C ASP A 51 -12.89 -7.77 18.78
N LEU A 52 -12.83 -6.44 18.70
CA LEU A 52 -11.63 -5.67 19.02
C LEU A 52 -11.54 -5.22 20.47
N GLY A 53 -12.60 -5.41 21.27
CA GLY A 53 -12.65 -4.96 22.68
C GLY A 53 -12.58 -3.43 22.83
N VAL A 54 -13.15 -2.67 21.88
CA VAL A 54 -13.14 -1.21 21.87
C VAL A 54 -14.55 -0.64 21.73
N SER A 55 -14.70 0.67 21.92
CA SER A 55 -16.00 1.32 21.74
C SER A 55 -16.41 1.40 20.25
N GLN A 56 -17.72 1.41 19.96
CA GLN A 56 -18.24 1.67 18.62
C GLN A 56 -17.74 3.01 18.04
N ARG A 57 -17.54 4.03 18.89
CA ARG A 57 -16.98 5.31 18.51
C ARG A 57 -15.56 5.14 17.95
N THR A 58 -14.71 4.36 18.62
CA THR A 58 -13.35 4.04 18.19
C THR A 58 -13.35 3.36 16.82
N VAL A 59 -14.23 2.36 16.62
CA VAL A 59 -14.39 1.68 15.32
C VAL A 59 -14.85 2.65 14.24
N ARG A 60 -15.81 3.52 14.54
CA ARG A 60 -16.32 4.50 13.58
C ARG A 60 -15.21 5.47 13.11
N GLU A 61 -14.39 5.96 14.04
CA GLU A 61 -13.25 6.82 13.72
C GLU A 61 -12.19 6.08 12.88
N ALA A 62 -11.89 4.82 13.19
CA ALA A 62 -11.00 3.97 12.41
C ALA A 62 -11.55 3.73 10.99
N LEU A 63 -12.83 3.41 10.85
CA LEU A 63 -13.48 3.20 9.56
C LEU A 63 -13.55 4.49 8.74
N ALA A 64 -13.75 5.66 9.37
CA ALA A 64 -13.72 6.95 8.66
C ALA A 64 -12.35 7.21 8.00
N ARG A 65 -11.25 6.80 8.65
CA ARG A 65 -9.90 6.86 8.04
C ARG A 65 -9.77 5.90 6.85
N LEU A 66 -10.26 4.68 6.99
CA LEU A 66 -10.26 3.70 5.89
C LEU A 66 -11.12 4.18 4.70
N VAL A 67 -12.22 4.92 4.95
CA VAL A 67 -13.01 5.58 3.90
C VAL A 67 -12.18 6.65 3.19
N SER A 68 -11.46 7.49 3.93
CA SER A 68 -10.61 8.54 3.33
C SER A 68 -9.43 7.99 2.51
N GLU A 69 -9.04 6.74 2.76
CA GLU A 69 -8.00 6.01 2.03
C GLU A 69 -8.57 5.18 0.87
N GLY A 70 -9.90 5.11 0.72
CA GLY A 70 -10.55 4.35 -0.34
C GLY A 70 -10.57 2.83 -0.14
N LEU A 71 -10.20 2.32 1.06
CA LEU A 71 -10.22 0.89 1.37
C LEU A 71 -11.62 0.38 1.70
N VAL A 72 -12.45 1.24 2.24
CA VAL A 72 -13.87 0.98 2.49
C VAL A 72 -14.71 2.15 1.99
N THR A 73 -15.97 1.91 1.68
CA THR A 73 -16.93 2.93 1.26
C THR A 73 -18.10 3.00 2.23
N HIS A 74 -18.65 4.19 2.40
CA HIS A 74 -19.87 4.40 3.15
C HIS A 74 -21.06 4.56 2.19
N GLU A 75 -21.93 3.56 2.14
CA GLU A 75 -23.17 3.64 1.36
C GLU A 75 -24.31 4.15 2.25
N PRO A 76 -25.04 5.21 1.84
CA PRO A 76 -26.22 5.69 2.57
C PRO A 76 -27.20 4.54 2.84
N HIS A 77 -27.69 4.44 4.06
CA HIS A 77 -28.62 3.39 4.55
C HIS A 77 -28.10 1.95 4.52
N LYS A 78 -26.95 1.67 3.88
CA LYS A 78 -26.37 0.31 3.79
C LYS A 78 -25.14 0.11 4.69
N GLY A 79 -24.58 1.22 5.20
CA GLY A 79 -23.44 1.21 6.12
C GLY A 79 -22.09 1.18 5.41
N VAL A 80 -21.05 0.64 6.07
CA VAL A 80 -19.68 0.59 5.55
C VAL A 80 -19.42 -0.77 4.91
N ARG A 81 -18.75 -0.76 3.74
CA ARG A 81 -18.34 -1.98 3.01
C ARG A 81 -16.90 -1.87 2.57
N VAL A 82 -16.23 -3.02 2.46
CA VAL A 82 -14.94 -3.10 1.77
C VAL A 82 -15.16 -2.75 0.29
N VAL A 83 -14.31 -1.91 -0.27
CA VAL A 83 -14.38 -1.54 -1.69
C VAL A 83 -14.21 -2.79 -2.55
N SER A 84 -15.00 -2.87 -3.61
CA SER A 84 -14.84 -3.87 -4.67
C SER A 84 -14.56 -3.11 -5.95
N LEU A 85 -13.37 -3.28 -6.48
CA LEU A 85 -12.94 -2.62 -7.71
C LEU A 85 -13.35 -3.48 -8.90
N PRO A 86 -14.26 -2.99 -9.77
CA PRO A 86 -14.51 -3.65 -11.04
C PRO A 86 -13.26 -3.60 -11.93
N LEU A 87 -13.16 -4.54 -12.87
CA LEU A 87 -11.96 -4.71 -13.68
C LEU A 87 -11.52 -3.44 -14.41
N HIS A 88 -12.47 -2.68 -14.96
CA HIS A 88 -12.15 -1.44 -15.68
C HIS A 88 -11.52 -0.37 -14.77
N GLU A 89 -11.99 -0.22 -13.52
CA GLU A 89 -11.38 0.71 -12.56
C GLU A 89 -9.97 0.23 -12.16
N LEU A 90 -9.79 -1.09 -12.03
CA LEU A 90 -8.49 -1.67 -11.76
C LEU A 90 -7.52 -1.41 -12.92
N GLU A 91 -7.98 -1.51 -14.17
CA GLU A 91 -7.21 -1.18 -15.38
C GLU A 91 -6.70 0.27 -15.33
N GLU A 92 -7.58 1.23 -15.06
CA GLU A 92 -7.22 2.65 -14.93
C GLU A 92 -6.16 2.87 -13.84
N ILE A 93 -6.31 2.21 -12.69
CA ILE A 93 -5.34 2.31 -11.59
C ILE A 93 -3.98 1.75 -12.00
N TYR A 94 -3.94 0.59 -12.66
CA TYR A 94 -2.69 -0.02 -13.09
C TYR A 94 -1.97 0.78 -14.17
N GLU A 95 -2.69 1.40 -15.09
CA GLU A 95 -2.14 2.33 -16.10
C GLU A 95 -1.46 3.53 -15.43
N LEU A 96 -2.15 4.17 -14.49
CA LEU A 96 -1.57 5.28 -13.72
C LEU A 96 -0.36 4.83 -12.90
N ARG A 97 -0.44 3.66 -12.25
CA ARG A 97 0.70 3.12 -11.50
C ARG A 97 1.91 2.87 -12.38
N ALA A 98 1.71 2.26 -13.55
CA ALA A 98 2.81 1.99 -14.48
C ALA A 98 3.58 3.27 -14.81
N LEU A 99 2.88 4.33 -15.19
CA LEU A 99 3.48 5.62 -15.51
C LEU A 99 4.18 6.27 -14.32
N LEU A 100 3.53 6.30 -13.16
CA LEU A 100 4.06 6.96 -11.97
C LEU A 100 5.18 6.16 -11.30
N GLU A 101 5.08 4.84 -11.24
CA GLU A 101 6.18 3.99 -10.77
C GLU A 101 7.37 4.02 -11.73
N GLY A 102 7.11 4.08 -13.04
CA GLY A 102 8.14 4.30 -14.05
C GLY A 102 8.94 5.57 -13.80
N LEU A 103 8.24 6.68 -13.56
CA LEU A 103 8.87 7.95 -13.19
C LEU A 103 9.63 7.84 -11.85
N ALA A 104 9.04 7.17 -10.85
CA ALA A 104 9.68 7.04 -9.55
C ALA A 104 11.01 6.29 -9.63
N VAL A 105 11.07 5.14 -10.32
CA VAL A 105 12.33 4.38 -10.46
C VAL A 105 13.36 5.10 -11.33
N GLU A 106 12.93 5.84 -12.33
CA GLU A 106 13.82 6.69 -13.16
C GLU A 106 14.51 7.77 -12.31
N LEU A 107 13.77 8.39 -11.39
CA LEU A 107 14.32 9.36 -10.43
C LEU A 107 15.19 8.69 -9.37
N ALA A 108 14.79 7.50 -8.91
CA ALA A 108 15.45 6.77 -7.84
C ALA A 108 16.91 6.40 -8.16
N VAL A 109 17.29 6.21 -9.43
CA VAL A 109 18.65 5.82 -9.81
C VAL A 109 19.73 6.76 -9.28
N ASN A 110 19.40 8.03 -9.04
CA ASN A 110 20.35 9.01 -8.52
C ASN A 110 20.48 9.00 -6.99
N HIS A 111 19.55 8.36 -6.29
CA HIS A 111 19.43 8.43 -4.83
C HIS A 111 19.47 7.08 -4.15
N VAL A 112 19.14 5.99 -4.87
CA VAL A 112 19.14 4.63 -4.32
C VAL A 112 20.51 4.26 -3.77
N THR A 113 20.55 3.76 -2.54
CA THR A 113 21.77 3.37 -1.84
C THR A 113 22.03 1.86 -1.94
N SER A 114 23.25 1.44 -1.63
CA SER A 114 23.58 -0.01 -1.53
C SER A 114 22.72 -0.73 -0.49
N ARG A 115 22.27 -0.01 0.56
CA ARG A 115 21.35 -0.55 1.58
C ARG A 115 19.95 -0.81 1.00
N ASP A 116 19.46 0.10 0.15
CA ASP A 116 18.17 -0.04 -0.53
C ASP A 116 18.21 -1.23 -1.49
N ILE A 117 19.26 -1.33 -2.30
CA ILE A 117 19.47 -2.47 -3.20
C ILE A 117 19.52 -3.80 -2.42
N ALA A 118 20.26 -3.85 -1.32
CA ALA A 118 20.32 -5.04 -0.46
C ALA A 118 18.95 -5.38 0.15
N ARG A 119 18.13 -4.38 0.52
CA ARG A 119 16.76 -4.56 1.00
C ARG A 119 15.87 -5.13 -0.11
N MET A 120 15.91 -4.57 -1.31
CA MET A 120 15.15 -5.07 -2.46
C MET A 120 15.51 -6.53 -2.77
N ARG A 121 16.80 -6.87 -2.84
CA ARG A 121 17.26 -8.26 -3.09
C ARG A 121 16.70 -9.26 -2.08
N ARG A 122 16.63 -8.89 -0.78
CA ARG A 122 16.06 -9.74 0.27
C ARG A 122 14.56 -9.96 0.14
N LEU A 123 13.85 -9.01 -0.46
CA LEU A 123 12.40 -9.11 -0.65
C LEU A 123 12.02 -10.00 -1.83
N ILE A 124 12.85 -10.11 -2.87
CA ILE A 124 12.55 -10.89 -4.08
C ILE A 124 12.06 -12.32 -3.79
N PRO A 125 12.72 -13.14 -2.95
CA PRO A 125 12.25 -14.50 -2.68
C PRO A 125 10.89 -14.56 -1.98
N VAL A 126 10.50 -13.50 -1.28
CA VAL A 126 9.25 -13.41 -0.52
C VAL A 126 8.08 -12.97 -1.40
N THR A 127 8.37 -12.29 -2.54
CA THR A 127 7.33 -11.85 -3.49
C THR A 127 6.74 -13.01 -4.29
N VAL A 128 7.37 -14.19 -4.23
CA VAL A 128 6.89 -15.41 -4.90
C VAL A 128 6.54 -16.45 -3.83
N PRO A 129 5.33 -17.02 -3.83
CA PRO A 129 4.97 -18.04 -2.88
C PRO A 129 5.85 -19.29 -3.05
N SER A 130 6.65 -19.61 -2.04
CA SER A 130 7.41 -20.85 -1.98
C SER A 130 6.75 -21.80 -0.97
N GLY A 131 5.89 -22.69 -1.46
CA GLY A 131 5.25 -23.73 -0.66
C GLY A 131 4.05 -23.26 0.20
N ARG A 132 3.51 -24.18 1.02
CA ARG A 132 2.30 -23.99 1.84
C ARG A 132 2.43 -22.98 2.99
N ALA A 133 3.63 -22.47 3.24
CA ALA A 133 3.92 -21.62 4.42
C ALA A 133 3.75 -20.11 4.18
N SER A 134 3.68 -19.64 2.94
CA SER A 134 3.56 -18.21 2.64
C SER A 134 2.10 -17.80 2.61
N SER A 135 1.65 -16.99 3.57
CA SER A 135 0.31 -16.41 3.50
C SER A 135 0.22 -15.43 2.33
N ILE A 136 -0.95 -15.35 1.71
CA ILE A 136 -1.23 -14.36 0.63
C ILE A 136 -0.88 -12.94 1.08
N GLY A 137 -1.18 -12.61 2.34
CA GLY A 137 -0.86 -11.31 2.92
C GLY A 137 0.64 -11.01 3.00
N SER A 138 1.47 -11.99 3.33
CA SER A 138 2.94 -11.80 3.40
C SER A 138 3.54 -11.56 2.02
N VAL A 139 3.04 -12.22 1.00
CA VAL A 139 3.47 -12.02 -0.40
C VAL A 139 3.09 -10.63 -0.90
N ARG A 140 1.85 -10.19 -0.62
CA ARG A 140 1.39 -8.83 -0.95
C ARG A 140 2.27 -7.77 -0.31
N GLN A 141 2.50 -7.91 0.98
CA GLN A 141 3.29 -6.95 1.73
C GLN A 141 4.73 -6.91 1.21
N ALA A 142 5.35 -8.06 0.93
CA ALA A 142 6.70 -8.11 0.38
C ALA A 142 6.79 -7.46 -1.01
N ASN A 143 5.80 -7.69 -1.88
CA ASN A 143 5.74 -7.06 -3.19
C ASN A 143 5.57 -5.53 -3.07
N HIS A 144 4.66 -5.08 -2.22
CA HIS A 144 4.51 -3.65 -1.91
C HIS A 144 5.84 -3.07 -1.41
N ASP A 145 6.46 -3.69 -0.40
CA ASP A 145 7.69 -3.20 0.20
C ASP A 145 8.86 -3.17 -0.77
N PHE A 146 8.91 -4.11 -1.72
CA PHE A 146 9.91 -4.14 -2.78
C PHE A 146 9.82 -2.88 -3.68
N HIS A 147 8.64 -2.60 -4.23
CA HIS A 147 8.43 -1.41 -5.06
C HIS A 147 8.61 -0.13 -4.26
N TRP A 148 8.15 -0.14 -2.99
CA TRP A 148 8.16 1.03 -2.12
C TRP A 148 9.56 1.55 -1.83
N VAL A 149 10.56 0.68 -1.75
CA VAL A 149 11.98 1.09 -1.60
C VAL A 149 12.40 2.04 -2.73
N ALA A 150 12.11 1.69 -3.97
CA ALA A 150 12.47 2.52 -5.12
C ALA A 150 11.61 3.79 -5.21
N ILE A 151 10.31 3.69 -4.86
CA ILE A 151 9.39 4.83 -4.82
C ILE A 151 9.89 5.88 -3.82
N GLU A 152 10.27 5.48 -2.60
CA GLU A 152 10.84 6.37 -1.58
C GLU A 152 12.17 6.99 -2.04
N ALA A 153 13.04 6.18 -2.66
CA ALA A 153 14.32 6.63 -3.19
C ALA A 153 14.17 7.68 -4.32
N SER A 154 12.99 7.80 -4.94
CA SER A 154 12.73 8.88 -5.91
C SER A 154 12.88 10.29 -5.30
N GLY A 155 12.68 10.43 -3.98
CA GLY A 155 12.71 11.70 -3.25
C GLY A 155 11.56 12.67 -3.60
N ASN A 156 10.69 12.33 -4.56
CA ASN A 156 9.57 13.15 -4.99
C ASN A 156 8.35 12.96 -4.07
N LYS A 157 8.19 13.84 -3.08
CA LYS A 157 7.13 13.75 -2.07
C LYS A 157 5.71 13.73 -2.64
N HIS A 158 5.46 14.41 -3.75
CA HIS A 158 4.13 14.43 -4.39
C HIS A 158 3.86 13.11 -5.10
N LEU A 159 4.83 12.58 -5.81
CA LEU A 159 4.76 11.27 -6.48
C LEU A 159 4.54 10.14 -5.48
N ILE A 160 5.30 10.13 -4.37
CA ILE A 160 5.15 9.16 -3.28
C ILE A 160 3.73 9.20 -2.71
N ARG A 161 3.15 10.39 -2.49
CA ARG A 161 1.79 10.55 -1.98
C ARG A 161 0.73 10.01 -2.94
N LEU A 162 0.85 10.29 -4.25
CA LEU A 162 -0.07 9.78 -5.25
C LEU A 162 0.01 8.26 -5.38
N LEU A 163 1.23 7.71 -5.45
CA LEU A 163 1.45 6.27 -5.51
C LEU A 163 0.92 5.56 -4.27
N LYS A 164 1.03 6.16 -3.08
CA LYS A 164 0.45 5.59 -1.86
C LYS A 164 -1.05 5.34 -2.00
N GLN A 165 -1.80 6.30 -2.51
CA GLN A 165 -3.25 6.17 -2.71
C GLN A 165 -3.57 5.05 -3.71
N LEU A 166 -2.88 5.01 -4.85
CA LEU A 166 -3.11 3.98 -5.87
C LEU A 166 -2.75 2.57 -5.37
N TRP A 167 -1.64 2.44 -4.61
CA TRP A 167 -1.25 1.17 -4.02
C TRP A 167 -2.25 0.66 -2.99
N GLU A 168 -2.79 1.53 -2.15
CA GLU A 168 -3.82 1.17 -1.17
C GLU A 168 -5.07 0.59 -1.85
N MET A 169 -5.51 1.18 -2.97
CA MET A 169 -6.63 0.66 -3.77
C MET A 169 -6.34 -0.72 -4.35
N VAL A 170 -5.13 -0.97 -4.84
CA VAL A 170 -4.75 -2.28 -5.41
C VAL A 170 -4.57 -3.35 -4.34
N LEU A 171 -4.12 -2.97 -3.14
CA LEU A 171 -3.93 -3.93 -2.04
C LEU A 171 -5.21 -4.68 -1.65
N ILE A 172 -6.39 -4.12 -1.91
CA ILE A 172 -7.67 -4.80 -1.68
C ILE A 172 -8.12 -5.67 -2.87
N SER A 173 -7.54 -5.50 -4.06
CA SER A 173 -7.91 -6.32 -5.21
C SER A 173 -7.47 -7.78 -5.01
N ALA A 174 -8.17 -8.73 -5.67
CA ALA A 174 -7.78 -10.12 -5.63
C ALA A 174 -6.35 -10.28 -6.19
N LEU A 175 -5.53 -11.12 -5.54
CA LEU A 175 -4.22 -11.43 -6.09
C LEU A 175 -4.32 -12.43 -7.23
N PRO A 176 -3.48 -12.29 -8.28
CA PRO A 176 -3.26 -13.36 -9.25
C PRO A 176 -2.82 -14.66 -8.58
N LYS A 177 -3.11 -15.80 -9.20
CA LYS A 177 -2.75 -17.11 -8.68
C LYS A 177 -1.23 -17.26 -8.52
N ALA A 178 -0.80 -18.06 -7.55
CA ALA A 178 0.62 -18.25 -7.23
C ALA A 178 1.47 -18.72 -8.42
N GLU A 179 0.89 -19.53 -9.30
CA GLU A 179 1.54 -20.11 -10.49
C GLU A 179 1.94 -19.03 -11.51
N ASP A 180 1.18 -17.94 -11.59
CA ASP A 180 1.42 -16.83 -12.51
C ASP A 180 2.55 -15.89 -12.07
N ARG A 181 3.09 -16.07 -10.83
CA ARG A 181 4.02 -15.13 -10.19
C ARG A 181 5.51 -15.45 -10.36
N GLN A 182 5.86 -16.57 -10.97
CA GLN A 182 7.29 -16.85 -11.21
C GLN A 182 7.97 -15.80 -12.08
N GLN A 183 7.22 -15.17 -12.99
CA GLN A 183 7.70 -14.08 -13.83
C GLN A 183 8.00 -12.81 -13.02
N ASP A 184 7.31 -12.59 -11.89
CA ASP A 184 7.55 -11.45 -11.00
C ASP A 184 8.97 -11.46 -10.43
N SER A 185 9.48 -12.63 -10.03
CA SER A 185 10.83 -12.74 -9.45
C SER A 185 11.92 -12.34 -10.45
N GLN A 186 11.76 -12.69 -11.72
CA GLN A 186 12.73 -12.32 -12.76
C GLN A 186 12.66 -10.82 -13.07
N ALA A 187 11.46 -10.26 -13.21
CA ALA A 187 11.26 -8.83 -13.43
C ALA A 187 11.84 -8.00 -12.28
N HIS A 188 11.67 -8.43 -11.03
CA HIS A 188 12.25 -7.78 -9.87
C HIS A 188 13.78 -7.81 -9.87
N LYS A 189 14.41 -8.94 -10.26
CA LYS A 189 15.87 -9.03 -10.40
C LYS A 189 16.39 -8.06 -11.44
N GLU A 190 15.78 -8.04 -12.63
CA GLU A 190 16.15 -7.14 -13.72
C GLU A 190 16.03 -5.65 -13.33
N LEU A 191 15.00 -5.31 -12.54
CA LEU A 191 14.81 -3.96 -12.02
C LEU A 191 15.93 -3.57 -11.05
N VAL A 192 16.29 -4.46 -10.12
CA VAL A 192 17.41 -4.23 -9.18
C VAL A 192 18.71 -4.01 -9.94
N GLU A 193 19.01 -4.85 -10.94
CA GLU A 193 20.20 -4.72 -11.77
C GLU A 193 20.24 -3.36 -12.53
N ALA A 194 19.09 -2.92 -13.04
CA ALA A 194 19.00 -1.64 -13.73
C ALA A 194 19.21 -0.45 -12.76
N LEU A 195 18.71 -0.54 -11.52
CA LEU A 195 18.95 0.46 -10.48
C LEU A 195 20.43 0.50 -10.04
N GLU A 196 21.08 -0.65 -9.86
CA GLU A 196 22.51 -0.73 -9.55
C GLU A 196 23.37 -0.15 -10.67
N ALA A 197 23.02 -0.43 -11.94
CA ALA A 197 23.70 0.11 -13.12
C ALA A 197 23.38 1.60 -13.37
N ARG A 198 22.59 2.24 -12.50
CA ARG A 198 22.15 3.65 -12.68
C ARG A 198 21.48 3.91 -14.04
N ASN A 199 20.83 2.91 -14.61
CA ASN A 199 20.15 3.01 -15.88
C ASN A 199 18.65 3.30 -15.70
N GLY A 200 18.32 4.59 -15.49
CA GLY A 200 16.95 5.03 -15.21
C GLY A 200 15.95 4.70 -16.33
N LYS A 201 16.37 4.87 -17.61
CA LYS A 201 15.51 4.55 -18.76
C LYS A 201 15.17 3.05 -18.82
N LYS A 202 16.16 2.18 -18.51
CA LYS A 202 15.93 0.73 -18.45
C LYS A 202 15.04 0.39 -17.27
N ALA A 203 15.31 0.92 -16.07
CA ALA A 203 14.53 0.70 -14.88
C ALA A 203 13.06 1.08 -15.08
N ARG A 204 12.80 2.26 -15.68
CA ARG A 204 11.46 2.73 -16.03
C ARG A 204 10.72 1.73 -16.91
N LYS A 205 11.29 1.34 -18.04
CA LYS A 205 10.66 0.38 -18.97
C LYS A 205 10.36 -0.97 -18.31
N LEU A 206 11.25 -1.42 -17.43
CA LEU A 206 11.07 -2.69 -16.71
C LEU A 206 9.90 -2.63 -15.75
N VAL A 207 9.79 -1.60 -14.92
CA VAL A 207 8.69 -1.48 -13.96
C VAL A 207 7.36 -1.20 -14.65
N GLU A 208 7.31 -0.34 -15.67
CA GLU A 208 6.09 -0.10 -16.45
C GLU A 208 5.54 -1.43 -17.03
N ARG A 209 6.40 -2.21 -17.65
CA ARG A 209 6.04 -3.53 -18.21
C ARG A 209 5.57 -4.48 -17.11
N HIS A 210 6.30 -4.57 -16.00
CA HIS A 210 5.98 -5.46 -14.89
C HIS A 210 4.61 -5.14 -14.26
N VAL A 211 4.31 -3.85 -14.04
CA VAL A 211 3.02 -3.42 -13.50
C VAL A 211 1.87 -3.78 -14.42
N LEU A 212 2.02 -3.55 -15.74
CA LEU A 212 0.99 -3.91 -16.72
C LEU A 212 0.83 -5.43 -16.89
N GLN A 213 1.91 -6.20 -16.84
CA GLN A 213 1.83 -7.66 -16.84
C GLN A 213 1.07 -8.21 -15.62
N THR A 214 1.21 -7.56 -14.46
CA THR A 214 0.41 -7.92 -13.27
C THR A 214 -1.08 -7.66 -13.50
N LEU A 215 -1.45 -6.59 -14.21
CA LEU A 215 -2.83 -6.34 -14.61
C LEU A 215 -3.39 -7.47 -15.50
N ASP A 216 -2.61 -7.96 -16.46
CA ASP A 216 -3.05 -9.04 -17.36
C ASP A 216 -3.39 -10.34 -16.60
N LEU A 217 -2.78 -10.55 -15.43
CA LEU A 217 -3.12 -11.69 -14.57
C LEU A 217 -4.48 -11.52 -13.86
N HIS A 218 -4.97 -10.28 -13.68
CA HIS A 218 -6.32 -10.02 -13.15
C HIS A 218 -7.43 -10.22 -14.18
N ARG A 219 -7.09 -10.25 -15.48
CA ARG A 219 -8.02 -10.45 -16.58
C ARG A 219 -8.35 -11.93 -16.84
N LYS A 220 -7.56 -12.85 -16.25
CA LYS A 220 -7.72 -14.31 -16.35
C LYS A 220 -8.58 -14.86 -15.22
#